data_205686d15f6aa86d89929fb01cebd22f
#
_entry.id   205686d15f6aa86d89929fb01cebd22f
#
_cell.length_a   1.000
_cell.length_b   1.000
_cell.length_c   1.000
_cell.angle_alpha   90.00
_cell.angle_beta   90.00
_cell.angle_gamma   90.00
#
_symmetry.space_group_name_H-M   'P 1'
#
loop_
_entity.id
_entity.type
_entity.pdbx_description
1 polymer ?
#
loop_
_entity_poly.entity_id
_entity_poly.type
_entity_poly.pdbx_seq_one_letter_code
_entity_poly.pdbx_strand_id
1 'polypeptide(L)'
;MRPRYLTEIEPWGATGTVTGFLTRWAAAFLLLGCTFNPTQYNYVAWLRSYGSDNLSIAVLVGLLLVVGYVIYLRATMRSIGAGGMVLILAIVGATFWVLHDVGLLTLDDSELNTWFALGALSFVLGVGLNWSHVRRALSGQADMDDVDE
;
A
#
# COMPACT_ATOMS: atom_id res chain seq x y z
N MET A 1 -7.17 50.52 1.95
CA MET A 1 -7.03 49.40 1.02
C MET A 1 -6.25 48.29 1.67
N ARG A 2 -6.92 47.24 2.12
CA ARG A 2 -6.25 46.06 2.71
C ARG A 2 -6.00 45.09 1.57
N PRO A 3 -4.80 44.53 1.44
CA PRO A 3 -4.51 43.57 0.38
C PRO A 3 -5.29 42.28 0.61
N ARG A 4 -5.92 41.79 -0.45
CA ARG A 4 -6.91 40.69 -0.51
C ARG A 4 -6.32 39.28 -0.41
N TYR A 5 -5.02 39.12 -0.11
CA TYR A 5 -4.29 37.86 -0.13
C TYR A 5 -4.11 37.19 1.24
N LEU A 6 -4.82 37.66 2.28
CA LEU A 6 -4.69 37.07 3.63
C LEU A 6 -5.84 36.16 4.06
N THR A 7 -6.74 35.80 3.15
CA THR A 7 -7.94 35.03 3.53
C THR A 7 -8.03 33.62 2.96
N GLU A 8 -7.00 33.15 2.24
CA GLU A 8 -6.99 31.76 1.74
C GLU A 8 -5.68 31.06 2.15
N ILE A 9 -5.48 30.87 3.46
CA ILE A 9 -4.62 29.79 3.92
C ILE A 9 -5.48 28.53 3.81
N GLU A 10 -5.59 28.00 2.62
CA GLU A 10 -6.15 26.68 2.40
C GLU A 10 -5.29 25.65 3.16
N PRO A 11 -5.88 24.80 3.99
CA PRO A 11 -5.14 23.75 4.69
C PRO A 11 -4.80 22.57 3.77
N TRP A 12 -4.16 22.86 2.65
CA TRP A 12 -3.85 21.88 1.60
C TRP A 12 -2.77 20.86 1.97
N GLY A 13 -2.01 21.10 3.04
CA GLY A 13 -0.87 20.25 3.39
C GLY A 13 -1.22 18.89 4.00
N ALA A 14 -2.17 18.85 4.93
CA ALA A 14 -2.43 17.65 5.72
C ALA A 14 -3.47 16.71 5.06
N THR A 15 -4.58 17.26 4.54
CA THR A 15 -5.65 16.47 3.91
C THR A 15 -5.17 15.80 2.61
N GLY A 16 -4.39 16.49 1.79
CA GLY A 16 -3.84 15.95 0.55
C GLY A 16 -2.89 14.78 0.79
N THR A 17 -2.09 14.82 1.86
CA THR A 17 -1.14 13.75 2.20
C THR A 17 -1.86 12.51 2.71
N VAL A 18 -2.85 12.66 3.59
CA VAL A 18 -3.64 11.54 4.13
C VAL A 18 -4.48 10.89 3.03
N THR A 19 -5.17 11.70 2.22
CA THR A 19 -5.97 11.19 1.09
C THR A 19 -5.08 10.46 0.08
N GLY A 20 -3.91 11.00 -0.24
CA GLY A 20 -2.94 10.36 -1.12
C GLY A 20 -2.40 9.03 -0.56
N PHE A 21 -2.20 8.94 0.76
CA PHE A 21 -1.84 7.68 1.41
C PHE A 21 -2.98 6.65 1.31
N LEU A 22 -4.20 7.05 1.69
CA LEU A 22 -5.35 6.16 1.69
C LEU A 22 -5.68 5.60 0.31
N THR A 23 -5.58 6.43 -0.73
CA THR A 23 -5.83 5.96 -2.11
C THR A 23 -4.78 4.96 -2.57
N ARG A 24 -3.50 5.17 -2.25
CA ARG A 24 -2.43 4.24 -2.59
C ARG A 24 -2.53 2.93 -1.79
N TRP A 25 -2.83 3.04 -0.51
CA TRP A 25 -3.07 1.87 0.33
C TRP A 25 -4.28 1.05 -0.15
N ALA A 26 -5.41 1.71 -0.43
CA ALA A 26 -6.60 1.06 -0.95
C ALA A 26 -6.33 0.37 -2.30
N ALA A 27 -5.59 1.02 -3.20
CA ALA A 27 -5.22 0.42 -4.48
C ALA A 27 -4.27 -0.79 -4.31
N ALA A 28 -3.32 -0.74 -3.37
CA ALA A 28 -2.49 -1.89 -3.00
C ALA A 28 -3.32 -3.04 -2.42
N PHE A 29 -4.26 -2.72 -1.53
CA PHE A 29 -5.16 -3.70 -0.93
C PHE A 29 -6.05 -4.37 -1.99
N LEU A 30 -6.60 -3.59 -2.93
CA LEU A 30 -7.37 -4.11 -4.04
C LEU A 30 -6.52 -5.00 -4.95
N LEU A 31 -5.30 -4.61 -5.29
CA LEU A 31 -4.39 -5.40 -6.11
C LEU A 31 -4.12 -6.77 -5.46
N LEU A 32 -3.79 -6.80 -4.17
CA LEU A 32 -3.56 -8.03 -3.43
C LEU A 32 -4.84 -8.85 -3.29
N GLY A 33 -5.95 -8.22 -2.92
CA GLY A 33 -7.25 -8.86 -2.73
C GLY A 33 -7.82 -9.44 -4.04
N CYS A 34 -7.67 -8.76 -5.16
CA CYS A 34 -8.07 -9.29 -6.46
C CYS A 34 -7.22 -10.49 -6.87
N THR A 35 -5.94 -10.52 -6.48
CA THR A 35 -5.06 -11.65 -6.79
C THR A 35 -5.40 -12.86 -5.95
N PHE A 36 -5.46 -12.68 -4.63
CA PHE A 36 -5.76 -13.72 -3.67
C PHE A 36 -6.48 -13.16 -2.44
N ASN A 37 -7.56 -13.82 -2.06
CA ASN A 37 -8.27 -13.59 -0.81
C ASN A 37 -8.88 -14.91 -0.33
N PRO A 38 -9.35 -15.03 0.90
CA PRO A 38 -9.93 -16.29 1.41
C PRO A 38 -11.28 -16.62 0.77
N THR A 39 -11.89 -15.68 0.05
CA THR A 39 -13.14 -15.94 -0.66
C THR A 39 -12.86 -16.62 -2.01
N GLN A 40 -13.90 -17.16 -2.63
CA GLN A 40 -13.80 -17.72 -3.98
C GLN A 40 -13.72 -16.66 -5.10
N TYR A 41 -13.90 -15.38 -4.78
CA TYR A 41 -13.90 -14.26 -5.73
C TYR A 41 -12.52 -13.62 -5.85
N ASN A 42 -11.55 -14.36 -6.38
CA ASN A 42 -10.19 -13.86 -6.63
C ASN A 42 -9.62 -14.51 -7.90
N TYR A 43 -8.57 -13.88 -8.45
CA TYR A 43 -7.94 -14.34 -9.67
C TYR A 43 -7.42 -15.79 -9.57
N VAL A 44 -6.80 -16.16 -8.45
CA VAL A 44 -6.21 -17.49 -8.27
C VAL A 44 -7.30 -18.58 -8.21
N ALA A 45 -8.40 -18.33 -7.50
CA ALA A 45 -9.53 -19.25 -7.45
C ALA A 45 -10.21 -19.38 -8.82
N TRP A 46 -10.44 -18.25 -9.49
CA TRP A 46 -11.01 -18.23 -10.83
C TRP A 46 -10.11 -18.95 -11.85
N LEU A 47 -8.79 -18.73 -11.79
CA LEU A 47 -7.81 -19.39 -12.66
C LEU A 47 -7.84 -20.92 -12.51
N ARG A 48 -7.97 -21.41 -11.27
CA ARG A 48 -8.04 -22.86 -10.99
C ARG A 48 -9.33 -23.49 -11.52
N SER A 49 -10.43 -22.75 -11.48
CA SER A 49 -11.76 -23.28 -11.86
C SER A 49 -12.06 -23.13 -13.36
N TYR A 50 -11.63 -22.02 -13.98
CA TYR A 50 -12.04 -21.65 -15.35
C TYR A 50 -10.87 -21.26 -16.25
N GLY A 51 -9.65 -21.28 -15.76
CA GLY A 51 -8.48 -20.78 -16.50
C GLY A 51 -8.15 -21.59 -17.75
N SER A 52 -8.40 -22.90 -17.73
CA SER A 52 -8.20 -23.78 -18.89
C SER A 52 -9.15 -23.43 -20.05
N ASP A 53 -10.39 -23.08 -19.74
CA ASP A 53 -11.44 -22.82 -20.74
C ASP A 53 -11.34 -21.38 -21.27
N ASN A 54 -10.70 -20.48 -20.51
CA ASN A 54 -10.57 -19.06 -20.82
C ASN A 54 -9.10 -18.59 -20.77
N LEU A 55 -8.20 -19.35 -21.35
CA LEU A 55 -6.76 -19.13 -21.23
C LEU A 55 -6.32 -17.73 -21.67
N SER A 56 -6.90 -17.18 -22.74
CA SER A 56 -6.57 -15.83 -23.23
C SER A 56 -6.90 -14.73 -22.21
N ILE A 57 -8.07 -14.84 -21.56
CA ILE A 57 -8.49 -13.91 -20.50
C ILE A 57 -7.62 -14.10 -19.26
N ALA A 58 -7.31 -15.34 -18.90
CA ALA A 58 -6.46 -15.66 -17.77
C ALA A 58 -5.06 -15.04 -17.93
N VAL A 59 -4.46 -15.18 -19.10
CA VAL A 59 -3.16 -14.57 -19.41
C VAL A 59 -3.24 -13.04 -19.38
N LEU A 60 -4.26 -12.44 -19.98
CA LEU A 60 -4.42 -10.98 -19.98
C LEU A 60 -4.54 -10.42 -18.57
N VAL A 61 -5.45 -10.97 -17.75
CA VAL A 61 -5.65 -10.51 -16.37
C VAL A 61 -4.40 -10.76 -15.53
N GLY A 62 -3.75 -11.92 -15.69
CA GLY A 62 -2.49 -12.21 -15.01
C GLY A 62 -1.38 -11.19 -15.33
N LEU A 63 -1.23 -10.82 -16.61
CA LEU A 63 -0.27 -9.80 -17.04
C LEU A 63 -0.60 -8.42 -16.44
N LEU A 64 -1.87 -8.02 -16.40
CA LEU A 64 -2.29 -6.77 -15.77
C LEU A 64 -1.96 -6.74 -14.28
N LEU A 65 -2.18 -7.85 -13.56
CA LEU A 65 -1.79 -7.97 -12.16
C LEU A 65 -0.27 -7.88 -11.99
N VAL A 66 0.51 -8.55 -12.83
CA VAL A 66 1.98 -8.47 -12.82
C VAL A 66 2.45 -7.04 -13.05
N VAL A 67 1.88 -6.32 -14.01
CA VAL A 67 2.20 -4.89 -14.24
C VAL A 67 1.89 -4.07 -12.98
N GLY A 68 0.75 -4.29 -12.34
CA GLY A 68 0.40 -3.65 -11.07
C GLY A 68 1.45 -3.91 -9.98
N TYR A 69 1.87 -5.17 -9.80
CA TYR A 69 2.92 -5.52 -8.84
C TYR A 69 4.27 -4.89 -9.18
N VAL A 70 4.69 -4.91 -10.43
CA VAL A 70 5.95 -4.29 -10.87
C VAL A 70 5.94 -2.80 -10.56
N ILE A 71 4.85 -2.10 -10.83
CA ILE A 71 4.71 -0.66 -10.52
C ILE A 71 4.85 -0.43 -9.01
N TYR A 72 4.09 -1.19 -8.19
CA TYR A 72 4.09 -1.03 -6.74
C TYR A 72 5.43 -1.36 -6.12
N LEU A 73 6.01 -2.51 -6.46
CA LEU A 73 7.30 -2.95 -5.92
C LEU A 73 8.43 -2.00 -6.33
N ARG A 74 8.48 -1.61 -7.62
CA ARG A 74 9.50 -0.68 -8.11
C ARG A 74 9.39 0.70 -7.43
N ALA A 75 8.17 1.20 -7.28
CA ALA A 75 7.92 2.48 -6.60
C ALA A 75 8.30 2.41 -5.11
N THR A 76 7.94 1.32 -4.43
CA THR A 76 8.27 1.07 -3.02
C THR A 76 9.79 0.96 -2.83
N MET A 77 10.46 0.14 -3.62
CA MET A 77 11.93 -0.03 -3.55
C MET A 77 12.67 1.28 -3.84
N ARG A 78 12.19 2.08 -4.78
CA ARG A 78 12.78 3.39 -5.09
C ARG A 78 12.59 4.40 -3.97
N SER A 79 11.47 4.32 -3.24
CA SER A 79 11.12 5.26 -2.17
C SER A 79 11.84 4.98 -0.86
N ILE A 80 11.84 3.73 -0.41
CA ILE A 80 12.38 3.33 0.91
C ILE A 80 13.75 2.69 0.80
N GLY A 81 14.05 2.11 -0.34
CA GLY A 81 15.19 1.22 -0.51
C GLY A 81 14.96 -0.19 0.07
N ALA A 82 15.86 -1.11 -0.24
CA ALA A 82 15.76 -2.49 0.21
C ALA A 82 15.82 -2.62 1.75
N GLY A 83 16.68 -1.85 2.41
CA GLY A 83 16.82 -1.86 3.87
C GLY A 83 15.57 -1.39 4.59
N GLY A 84 14.93 -0.31 4.12
CA GLY A 84 13.68 0.17 4.68
C GLY A 84 12.52 -0.81 4.48
N MET A 85 12.50 -1.51 3.35
CA MET A 85 11.49 -2.55 3.08
C MET A 85 11.62 -3.75 4.04
N VAL A 86 12.85 -4.20 4.29
CA VAL A 86 13.12 -5.26 5.28
C VAL A 86 12.71 -4.83 6.68
N LEU A 87 13.00 -3.57 7.07
CA LEU A 87 12.62 -3.04 8.37
C LEU A 87 11.09 -3.01 8.55
N ILE A 88 10.34 -2.54 7.55
CA ILE A 88 8.87 -2.51 7.62
C ILE A 88 8.31 -3.92 7.69
N LEU A 89 8.82 -4.85 6.88
CA LEU A 89 8.42 -6.26 6.94
C LEU A 89 8.71 -6.89 8.31
N ALA A 90 9.84 -6.56 8.92
CA ALA A 90 10.20 -7.01 10.26
C ALA A 90 9.21 -6.46 11.32
N ILE A 91 8.85 -5.19 11.24
CA ILE A 91 7.85 -4.57 12.13
C ILE A 91 6.49 -5.24 11.96
N VAL A 92 6.05 -5.47 10.72
CA VAL A 92 4.79 -6.17 10.45
C VAL A 92 4.83 -7.59 10.98
N GLY A 93 5.92 -8.34 10.74
CA GLY A 93 6.09 -9.68 11.29
C GLY A 93 6.08 -9.71 12.82
N ALA A 94 6.76 -8.77 13.48
CA ALA A 94 6.75 -8.63 14.93
C ALA A 94 5.33 -8.28 15.46
N THR A 95 4.59 -7.44 14.76
CA THR A 95 3.20 -7.12 15.11
C THR A 95 2.32 -8.37 15.02
N PHE A 96 2.44 -9.17 13.97
CA PHE A 96 1.74 -10.45 13.86
C PHE A 96 2.09 -11.39 15.00
N TRP A 97 3.37 -11.49 15.37
CA TRP A 97 3.80 -12.31 16.49
C TRP A 97 3.15 -11.86 17.80
N VAL A 98 3.15 -10.56 18.09
CA VAL A 98 2.50 -10.02 19.30
C VAL A 98 0.99 -10.31 19.29
N LEU A 99 0.29 -10.11 18.17
CA LEU A 99 -1.14 -10.37 18.04
C LEU A 99 -1.47 -11.86 18.26
N HIS A 100 -0.60 -12.75 17.81
CA HIS A 100 -0.71 -14.18 18.05
C HIS A 100 -0.48 -14.53 19.54
N ASP A 101 0.56 -13.95 20.15
CA ASP A 101 0.93 -14.22 21.55
C ASP A 101 -0.12 -13.73 22.55
N VAL A 102 -0.78 -12.61 22.22
CA VAL A 102 -1.91 -12.06 23.02
C VAL A 102 -3.24 -12.80 22.75
N GLY A 103 -3.26 -13.76 21.81
CA GLY A 103 -4.45 -14.57 21.50
C GLY A 103 -5.50 -13.84 20.64
N LEU A 104 -5.16 -12.68 20.05
CA LEU A 104 -6.03 -11.96 19.11
C LEU A 104 -6.02 -12.58 17.71
N LEU A 105 -4.94 -13.28 17.36
CA LEU A 105 -4.80 -14.06 16.13
C LEU A 105 -4.68 -15.54 16.51
N THR A 106 -5.71 -16.32 16.21
CA THR A 106 -5.66 -17.78 16.32
C THR A 106 -5.24 -18.35 14.96
N LEU A 107 -4.22 -19.21 14.95
CA LEU A 107 -3.75 -19.85 13.69
C LEU A 107 -4.79 -20.81 13.09
N ASP A 108 -5.84 -21.13 13.85
CA ASP A 108 -6.91 -22.03 13.42
C ASP A 108 -7.88 -21.36 12.43
N ASP A 109 -7.99 -20.03 12.43
CA ASP A 109 -8.85 -19.30 11.49
C ASP A 109 -8.04 -18.79 10.29
N SER A 110 -7.98 -19.63 9.26
CA SER A 110 -7.27 -19.32 8.02
C SER A 110 -7.82 -18.10 7.27
N GLU A 111 -9.11 -17.80 7.38
CA GLU A 111 -9.73 -16.67 6.69
C GLU A 111 -9.33 -15.35 7.32
N LEU A 112 -9.45 -15.22 8.63
CA LEU A 112 -9.02 -14.02 9.36
C LEU A 112 -7.53 -13.76 9.17
N ASN A 113 -6.70 -14.79 9.30
CA ASN A 113 -5.25 -14.67 9.11
C ASN A 113 -4.90 -14.17 7.72
N THR A 114 -5.61 -14.61 6.69
CA THR A 114 -5.40 -14.15 5.31
C THR A 114 -5.79 -12.68 5.15
N TRP A 115 -6.92 -12.25 5.71
CA TRP A 115 -7.33 -10.84 5.65
C TRP A 115 -6.35 -9.92 6.39
N PHE A 116 -5.82 -10.34 7.54
CA PHE A 116 -4.78 -9.61 8.24
C PHE A 116 -3.49 -9.54 7.43
N ALA A 117 -3.07 -10.64 6.82
CA ALA A 117 -1.88 -10.66 5.95
C ALA A 117 -2.03 -9.72 4.75
N LEU A 118 -3.19 -9.71 4.08
CA LEU A 118 -3.49 -8.79 2.99
C LEU A 118 -3.47 -7.34 3.45
N GLY A 119 -4.08 -7.04 4.61
CA GLY A 119 -4.07 -5.72 5.21
C GLY A 119 -2.66 -5.24 5.53
N ALA A 120 -1.85 -6.10 6.15
CA ALA A 120 -0.47 -5.78 6.51
C ALA A 120 0.42 -5.58 5.28
N LEU A 121 0.35 -6.46 4.28
CA LEU A 121 1.12 -6.32 3.04
C LEU A 121 0.72 -5.07 2.26
N SER A 122 -0.58 -4.79 2.15
CA SER A 122 -1.06 -3.56 1.49
C SER A 122 -0.59 -2.31 2.23
N PHE A 123 -0.55 -2.35 3.56
CA PHE A 123 -0.04 -1.26 4.39
C PHE A 123 1.45 -1.02 4.12
N VAL A 124 2.27 -2.07 4.06
CA VAL A 124 3.70 -1.98 3.71
C VAL A 124 3.88 -1.29 2.35
N LEU A 125 3.10 -1.71 1.35
CA LEU A 125 3.17 -1.11 0.02
C LEU A 125 2.67 0.35 0.02
N GLY A 126 1.62 0.67 0.78
CA GLY A 126 1.10 2.02 0.92
C GLY A 126 2.08 2.97 1.60
N VAL A 127 2.71 2.54 2.69
CA VAL A 127 3.79 3.30 3.37
C VAL A 127 4.97 3.48 2.43
N GLY A 128 5.34 2.44 1.70
CA GLY A 128 6.43 2.47 0.75
C GLY A 128 6.29 3.57 -0.28
N LEU A 129 5.12 3.72 -0.85
CA LEU A 129 4.83 4.77 -1.83
C LEU A 129 4.79 6.18 -1.24
N ASN A 130 4.58 6.30 0.06
CA ASN A 130 4.45 7.60 0.75
C ASN A 130 5.68 7.98 1.57
N TRP A 131 6.73 7.15 1.56
CA TRP A 131 7.92 7.31 2.40
C TRP A 131 8.65 8.65 2.18
N SER A 132 8.65 9.16 0.97
CA SER A 132 9.25 10.47 0.67
C SER A 132 8.57 11.61 1.45
N HIS A 133 7.26 11.55 1.62
CA HIS A 133 6.49 12.51 2.42
C HIS A 133 6.73 12.34 3.92
N VAL A 134 6.76 11.07 4.39
CA VAL A 134 7.03 10.76 5.80
C VAL A 134 8.44 11.23 6.19
N ARG A 135 9.44 10.98 5.36
CA ARG A 135 10.82 11.42 5.61
C ARG A 135 10.95 12.93 5.63
N ARG A 136 10.27 13.67 4.75
CA ARG A 136 10.24 15.14 4.78
C ARG A 136 9.61 15.67 6.06
N ALA A 137 8.48 15.09 6.48
CA ALA A 137 7.82 15.47 7.71
C ALA A 137 8.69 15.20 8.97
N LEU A 138 9.47 14.11 8.97
CA LEU A 138 10.35 13.75 10.08
C LEU A 138 11.67 14.55 10.11
N SER A 139 12.21 14.90 8.94
CA SER A 139 13.49 15.63 8.84
C SER A 139 13.36 17.13 9.05
N GLY A 140 12.16 17.67 9.08
CA GLY A 140 11.92 19.12 9.26
C GLY A 140 12.49 20.00 8.13
N GLN A 141 12.96 19.40 7.03
CA GLN A 141 13.48 20.13 5.89
C GLN A 141 12.31 20.62 5.02
N ALA A 142 11.96 21.89 5.22
CA ALA A 142 11.18 22.61 4.23
C ALA A 142 12.01 22.77 2.95
N ASP A 143 11.39 22.52 1.79
CA ASP A 143 11.99 22.82 0.50
C ASP A 143 12.34 24.32 0.45
N MET A 144 13.63 24.60 0.35
CA MET A 144 14.17 25.95 0.09
C MET A 144 14.26 26.20 -1.41
N ASP A 145 13.26 25.78 -2.17
CA ASP A 145 13.21 25.96 -3.62
C ASP A 145 12.16 27.00 -4.05
N ASP A 146 12.11 28.15 -3.38
CA ASP A 146 11.42 29.32 -3.90
C ASP A 146 12.15 30.59 -3.43
N VAL A 147 13.36 30.77 -3.94
CA VAL A 147 13.97 32.08 -4.03
C VAL A 147 14.20 32.36 -5.51
N ASP A 148 13.13 32.64 -6.22
CA ASP A 148 13.22 33.30 -7.51
C ASP A 148 13.50 34.77 -7.26
N GLU A 149 14.60 35.22 -7.82
CA GLU A 149 15.02 36.60 -7.93
C GLU A 149 14.03 37.47 -8.72
#